data_c57ba399df89e9207bff6438342fb131
#
_entry.id   c57ba399df89e9207bff6438342fb131
#
_cell.length_a   1.000
_cell.length_b   1.000
_cell.length_c   1.000
_cell.angle_alpha   90.00
_cell.angle_beta   90.00
_cell.angle_gamma   90.00
#
_symmetry.space_group_name_H-M   'P 1'
#
loop_
_entity.id
_entity.type
_entity.pdbx_description
1 polymer ?
#
loop_
_entity_poly.entity_id
_entity_poly.type
_entity_poly.pdbx_seq_one_letter_code
_entity_poly.pdbx_strand_id
1 'polypeptide(L)'
;GVQTCALPICKPVEFGCSLGRTAATGFGVAVTAREAAAKLGIDMKKAKIAVQGIGNVGSYTVLNCEKLGGTVVAMAEWCKSEGSYAIYNENGLDGQAMLDYMKEHGNLLNFPGAKRISLEEFWASDVDIVIPAALENSITKEVAESIKAKLVCEAANGPTTPEADEVFAER
;
A
#
# COMPACT_ATOMS: atom_id res chain seq x y z
N GLY A 1 0.89 22.50 31.76
CA GLY A 1 0.34 22.54 30.42
C GLY A 1 -0.47 21.31 30.14
N VAL A 2 -1.60 21.44 29.54
CA VAL A 2 -2.44 20.30 29.21
C VAL A 2 -1.93 19.65 27.94
N GLN A 3 -1.65 18.38 28.02
CA GLN A 3 -1.16 17.58 26.91
C GLN A 3 -2.32 16.98 26.13
N THR A 4 -3.01 17.82 25.40
CA THR A 4 -4.22 17.38 24.70
C THR A 4 -3.98 16.94 23.27
N CYS A 5 -2.87 17.35 22.69
CA CYS A 5 -2.61 17.15 21.26
C CYS A 5 -2.53 15.69 20.84
N ALA A 6 -2.06 14.82 21.72
CA ALA A 6 -1.95 13.39 21.42
C ALA A 6 -3.21 12.58 21.73
N LEU A 7 -4.15 13.14 22.45
CA LEU A 7 -5.28 12.40 22.99
C LEU A 7 -6.32 11.95 21.96
N PRO A 8 -6.61 12.69 20.91
CA PRO A 8 -7.69 12.32 19.99
C PRO A 8 -7.36 11.21 19.03
N ILE A 9 -6.08 10.91 18.82
CA ILE A 9 -5.67 10.09 17.67
C ILE A 9 -5.93 8.60 17.87
N CYS A 10 -5.77 8.07 19.07
CA CYS A 10 -5.79 6.63 19.31
C CYS A 10 -6.58 6.23 20.54
N LYS A 11 -7.74 6.83 20.80
CA LYS A 11 -8.56 6.38 21.91
C LYS A 11 -9.48 5.22 21.49
N PRO A 12 -9.69 4.22 22.34
CA PRO A 12 -10.64 3.14 22.12
C PRO A 12 -12.06 3.66 21.88
N VAL A 13 -12.87 2.86 21.16
CA VAL A 13 -14.27 3.20 20.84
C VAL A 13 -15.10 3.41 22.11
N GLU A 14 -14.84 2.63 23.15
CA GLU A 14 -15.48 2.71 24.48
C GLU A 14 -15.26 4.07 25.15
N PHE A 15 -14.18 4.76 24.80
CA PHE A 15 -13.87 6.10 25.28
C PHE A 15 -14.31 7.21 24.30
N GLY A 16 -15.22 6.88 23.37
CA GLY A 16 -15.83 7.84 22.45
C GLY A 16 -15.00 8.13 21.19
N CYS A 17 -14.22 7.15 20.72
CA CYS A 17 -13.65 7.19 19.38
C CYS A 17 -14.73 6.92 18.32
N SER A 18 -14.56 7.47 17.13
CA SER A 18 -15.49 7.24 16.02
C SER A 18 -15.45 5.79 15.56
N LEU A 19 -16.60 5.21 15.32
CA LEU A 19 -16.74 3.94 14.62
C LEU A 19 -16.09 4.06 13.24
N GLY A 20 -15.38 3.00 12.80
CA GLY A 20 -14.69 2.99 11.51
C GLY A 20 -13.30 3.63 11.51
N ARG A 21 -12.82 4.23 12.63
CA ARG A 21 -11.49 4.86 12.70
C ARG A 21 -10.37 3.92 12.25
N THR A 22 -10.46 2.64 12.60
CA THR A 22 -9.44 1.64 12.25
C THR A 22 -9.25 1.50 10.73
N ALA A 23 -10.35 1.52 9.98
CA ALA A 23 -10.34 1.35 8.53
C ALA A 23 -10.23 2.68 7.75
N ALA A 24 -10.42 3.81 8.42
CA ALA A 24 -10.65 5.11 7.76
C ALA A 24 -9.49 5.52 6.83
N THR A 25 -8.25 5.35 7.26
CA THR A 25 -7.08 5.74 6.47
C THR A 25 -6.99 4.91 5.18
N GLY A 26 -7.04 3.59 5.29
CA GLY A 26 -6.97 2.71 4.11
C GLY A 26 -8.16 2.88 3.17
N PHE A 27 -9.36 3.15 3.71
CA PHE A 27 -10.52 3.52 2.89
C PHE A 27 -10.29 4.84 2.15
N GLY A 28 -9.79 5.87 2.84
CA GLY A 28 -9.46 7.16 2.24
C GLY A 28 -8.44 7.03 1.11
N VAL A 29 -7.38 6.24 1.32
CA VAL A 29 -6.37 5.95 0.27
C VAL A 29 -7.01 5.33 -0.96
N ALA A 30 -7.84 4.30 -0.80
CA ALA A 30 -8.51 3.64 -1.92
C ALA A 30 -9.43 4.59 -2.71
N VAL A 31 -10.18 5.45 -2.01
CA VAL A 31 -11.01 6.48 -2.65
C VAL A 31 -10.15 7.50 -3.40
N THR A 32 -9.08 8.00 -2.78
CA THR A 32 -8.16 8.95 -3.42
C THR A 32 -7.50 8.34 -4.65
N ALA A 33 -7.03 7.09 -4.56
CA ALA A 33 -6.45 6.36 -5.68
C ALA A 33 -7.45 6.23 -6.84
N ARG A 34 -8.71 5.88 -6.55
CA ARG A 34 -9.78 5.81 -7.57
C ARG A 34 -10.00 7.14 -8.28
N GLU A 35 -10.13 8.23 -7.51
CA GLU A 35 -10.37 9.56 -8.09
C GLU A 35 -9.18 10.07 -8.92
N ALA A 36 -7.95 9.83 -8.44
CA ALA A 36 -6.74 10.16 -9.18
C ALA A 36 -6.61 9.30 -10.45
N ALA A 37 -6.85 8.00 -10.36
CA ALA A 37 -6.86 7.08 -11.50
C ALA A 37 -7.84 7.53 -12.58
N ALA A 38 -9.06 7.92 -12.18
CA ALA A 38 -10.07 8.41 -13.13
C ALA A 38 -9.61 9.68 -13.89
N LYS A 39 -8.91 10.61 -13.20
CA LYS A 39 -8.34 11.81 -13.84
C LYS A 39 -7.22 11.47 -14.84
N LEU A 40 -6.49 10.37 -14.61
CA LEU A 40 -5.44 9.88 -15.49
C LEU A 40 -5.98 8.93 -16.59
N GLY A 41 -7.29 8.72 -16.66
CA GLY A 41 -7.92 7.81 -17.62
C GLY A 41 -7.70 6.33 -17.30
N ILE A 42 -7.33 6.00 -16.06
CA ILE A 42 -7.15 4.63 -15.58
C ILE A 42 -8.50 4.13 -15.07
N ASP A 43 -9.02 3.06 -15.65
CA ASP A 43 -10.21 2.37 -15.14
C ASP A 43 -9.83 1.53 -13.92
N MET A 44 -10.27 1.93 -12.74
CA MET A 44 -9.98 1.22 -11.49
C MET A 44 -10.33 -0.27 -11.52
N LYS A 45 -11.36 -0.66 -12.28
CA LYS A 45 -11.78 -2.06 -12.42
C LYS A 45 -10.82 -2.93 -13.24
N LYS A 46 -9.88 -2.31 -13.92
CA LYS A 46 -8.84 -2.98 -14.73
C LYS A 46 -7.46 -2.69 -14.19
N ALA A 47 -7.35 -1.80 -13.20
CA ALA A 47 -6.09 -1.34 -12.67
C ALA A 47 -5.35 -2.46 -11.93
N LYS A 48 -4.09 -2.65 -12.28
CA LYS A 48 -3.13 -3.45 -11.52
C LYS A 48 -2.47 -2.56 -10.48
N ILE A 49 -2.40 -3.07 -9.25
CA ILE A 49 -1.96 -2.30 -8.09
C ILE A 49 -0.84 -3.04 -7.38
N ALA A 50 0.23 -2.31 -7.01
CA ALA A 50 1.25 -2.77 -6.10
C ALA A 50 1.14 -2.01 -4.77
N VAL A 51 1.17 -2.73 -3.65
CA VAL A 51 1.05 -2.14 -2.31
C VAL A 51 2.26 -2.52 -1.47
N GLN A 52 2.91 -1.53 -0.84
CA GLN A 52 3.98 -1.77 0.11
C GLN A 52 3.42 -1.66 1.54
N GLY A 53 3.55 -2.73 2.30
CA GLY A 53 3.09 -2.82 3.68
C GLY A 53 1.67 -3.37 3.81
N ILE A 54 1.50 -4.36 4.68
CA ILE A 54 0.19 -4.97 5.01
C ILE A 54 -0.19 -4.73 6.48
N GLY A 55 0.33 -3.65 7.06
CA GLY A 55 -0.08 -3.14 8.36
C GLY A 55 -1.53 -2.60 8.34
N ASN A 56 -1.89 -1.81 9.36
CA ASN A 56 -3.27 -1.29 9.45
C ASN A 56 -3.72 -0.54 8.20
N VAL A 57 -2.91 0.39 7.70
CA VAL A 57 -3.29 1.18 6.51
C VAL A 57 -3.30 0.32 5.27
N GLY A 58 -2.23 -0.44 5.02
CA GLY A 58 -2.10 -1.25 3.81
C GLY A 58 -3.16 -2.33 3.70
N SER A 59 -3.50 -3.02 4.80
CA SER A 59 -4.55 -4.06 4.80
C SER A 59 -5.91 -3.50 4.38
N TYR A 60 -6.34 -2.39 4.98
CA TYR A 60 -7.61 -1.75 4.58
C TYR A 60 -7.54 -1.10 3.20
N THR A 61 -6.37 -0.66 2.76
CA THR A 61 -6.17 -0.17 1.39
C THR A 61 -6.40 -1.30 0.38
N VAL A 62 -5.76 -2.45 0.57
CA VAL A 62 -5.93 -3.64 -0.29
C VAL A 62 -7.40 -4.03 -0.37
N LEU A 63 -8.05 -4.28 0.77
CA LEU A 63 -9.46 -4.70 0.82
C LEU A 63 -10.40 -3.70 0.13
N ASN A 64 -10.13 -2.40 0.24
CA ASN A 64 -10.98 -1.39 -0.37
C ASN A 64 -10.66 -1.17 -1.86
N CYS A 65 -9.41 -1.30 -2.29
CA CYS A 65 -9.07 -1.31 -3.71
C CYS A 65 -9.75 -2.45 -4.45
N GLU A 66 -9.76 -3.66 -3.87
CA GLU A 66 -10.48 -4.83 -4.42
C GLU A 66 -11.99 -4.59 -4.50
N LYS A 67 -12.61 -4.03 -3.46
CA LYS A 67 -14.04 -3.65 -3.47
C LYS A 67 -14.37 -2.63 -4.57
N LEU A 68 -13.43 -1.79 -4.95
CA LEU A 68 -13.55 -0.83 -6.05
C LEU A 68 -13.25 -1.47 -7.42
N GLY A 69 -12.87 -2.75 -7.44
CA GLY A 69 -12.63 -3.54 -8.64
C GLY A 69 -11.17 -3.58 -9.09
N GLY A 70 -10.24 -2.94 -8.37
CA GLY A 70 -8.81 -3.01 -8.65
C GLY A 70 -8.22 -4.37 -8.31
N THR A 71 -7.15 -4.75 -8.98
CA THR A 71 -6.46 -6.03 -8.76
C THR A 71 -5.10 -5.77 -8.12
N VAL A 72 -4.91 -6.20 -6.87
CA VAL A 72 -3.60 -6.14 -6.22
C VAL A 72 -2.76 -7.32 -6.74
N VAL A 73 -1.69 -7.03 -7.49
CA VAL A 73 -0.83 -8.05 -8.10
C VAL A 73 0.51 -8.19 -7.39
N ALA A 74 0.94 -7.20 -6.65
CA ALA A 74 2.21 -7.20 -5.92
C ALA A 74 2.03 -6.67 -4.50
N MET A 75 2.69 -7.31 -3.54
CA MET A 75 2.74 -6.91 -2.14
C MET A 75 4.17 -6.97 -1.64
N ALA A 76 4.68 -5.86 -1.12
CA ALA A 76 5.96 -5.83 -0.42
C ALA A 76 5.74 -5.71 1.09
N GLU A 77 6.55 -6.43 1.86
CA GLU A 77 6.47 -6.45 3.33
C GLU A 77 7.86 -6.68 3.94
N TRP A 78 7.94 -6.61 5.25
CA TRP A 78 9.13 -6.89 6.03
C TRP A 78 8.87 -8.00 7.05
N CYS A 79 9.84 -8.88 7.24
CA CYS A 79 9.83 -9.83 8.34
C CYS A 79 11.22 -9.96 8.97
N LYS A 80 11.25 -10.40 10.22
CA LYS A 80 12.51 -10.49 11.00
C LYS A 80 13.51 -11.49 10.40
N SER A 81 13.04 -12.55 9.76
CA SER A 81 13.89 -13.62 9.23
C SER A 81 14.59 -13.26 7.92
N GLU A 82 13.92 -12.47 7.07
CA GLU A 82 14.37 -12.23 5.69
C GLU A 82 14.56 -10.74 5.36
N GLY A 83 14.20 -9.85 6.31
CA GLY A 83 14.15 -8.42 6.02
C GLY A 83 12.98 -8.06 5.11
N SER A 84 13.21 -7.12 4.22
CA SER A 84 12.22 -6.71 3.22
C SER A 84 12.13 -7.72 2.08
N TYR A 85 10.92 -8.04 1.67
CA TYR A 85 10.61 -8.98 0.60
C TYR A 85 9.35 -8.56 -0.14
N ALA A 86 9.10 -9.14 -1.30
CA ALA A 86 7.85 -8.94 -2.01
C ALA A 86 7.33 -10.24 -2.61
N ILE A 87 6.02 -10.28 -2.84
CA ILE A 87 5.32 -11.36 -3.52
C ILE A 87 4.52 -10.81 -4.70
N TYR A 88 4.34 -11.63 -5.71
CA TYR A 88 3.66 -11.26 -6.96
C TYR A 88 2.79 -12.40 -7.47
N ASN A 89 1.61 -12.05 -7.98
CA ASN A 89 0.75 -12.92 -8.77
C ASN A 89 0.07 -12.09 -9.87
N GLU A 90 0.31 -12.40 -11.13
CA GLU A 90 -0.26 -11.67 -12.26
C GLU A 90 -1.79 -11.71 -12.32
N ASN A 91 -2.41 -12.75 -11.75
CA ASN A 91 -3.86 -12.93 -11.68
C ASN A 91 -4.50 -12.26 -10.46
N GLY A 92 -3.69 -11.64 -9.59
CA GLY A 92 -4.11 -11.00 -8.36
C GLY A 92 -3.79 -11.81 -7.11
N LEU A 93 -3.62 -11.05 -6.03
CA LEU A 93 -3.46 -11.54 -4.67
C LEU A 93 -4.78 -11.26 -3.94
N ASP A 94 -5.39 -12.27 -3.33
CA ASP A 94 -6.62 -12.08 -2.54
C ASP A 94 -6.28 -11.40 -1.21
N GLY A 95 -6.82 -10.21 -0.99
CA GLY A 95 -6.52 -9.38 0.17
C GLY A 95 -6.94 -10.02 1.48
N GLN A 96 -8.12 -10.65 1.54
CA GLN A 96 -8.57 -11.30 2.76
C GLN A 96 -7.74 -12.55 3.06
N ALA A 97 -7.41 -13.35 2.06
CA ALA A 97 -6.54 -14.51 2.22
C ALA A 97 -5.14 -14.11 2.70
N MET A 98 -4.57 -13.01 2.17
CA MET A 98 -3.29 -12.47 2.66
C MET A 98 -3.37 -12.08 4.14
N LEU A 99 -4.44 -11.40 4.57
CA LEU A 99 -4.60 -11.00 5.96
C LEU A 99 -4.76 -12.21 6.91
N ASP A 100 -5.49 -13.22 6.50
CA ASP A 100 -5.67 -14.42 7.30
C ASP A 100 -4.35 -15.21 7.37
N TYR A 101 -3.63 -15.31 6.27
CA TYR A 101 -2.30 -15.92 6.23
C TYR A 101 -1.28 -15.18 7.11
N MET A 102 -1.29 -13.85 7.09
CA MET A 102 -0.45 -13.02 7.98
C MET A 102 -0.74 -13.26 9.45
N LYS A 103 -2.01 -13.42 9.83
CA LYS A 103 -2.38 -13.72 11.23
C LYS A 103 -1.86 -15.09 11.68
N GLU A 104 -1.88 -16.07 10.79
CA GLU A 104 -1.48 -17.44 11.09
C GLU A 104 0.06 -17.59 11.08
N HIS A 105 0.74 -17.01 10.08
CA HIS A 105 2.15 -17.28 9.81
C HIS A 105 3.09 -16.11 10.15
N GLY A 106 2.55 -14.91 10.40
CA GLY A 106 3.32 -13.71 10.72
C GLY A 106 4.11 -13.11 9.55
N ASN A 107 3.98 -13.66 8.35
CA ASN A 107 4.62 -13.19 7.11
C ASN A 107 3.90 -13.76 5.89
N LEU A 108 4.24 -13.27 4.68
CA LEU A 108 3.70 -13.73 3.40
C LEU A 108 4.73 -14.49 2.54
N LEU A 109 5.86 -14.91 3.09
CA LEU A 109 6.97 -15.50 2.31
C LEU A 109 6.58 -16.71 1.45
N ASN A 110 5.66 -17.53 1.95
CA ASN A 110 5.18 -18.73 1.27
C ASN A 110 3.68 -18.64 0.99
N PHE A 111 3.17 -17.43 0.74
CA PHE A 111 1.76 -17.25 0.46
C PHE A 111 1.34 -18.04 -0.79
N PRO A 112 0.30 -18.89 -0.71
CA PRO A 112 -0.10 -19.78 -1.81
C PRO A 112 -0.45 -19.01 -3.08
N GLY A 113 0.01 -19.50 -4.22
CA GLY A 113 -0.26 -18.91 -5.53
C GLY A 113 0.56 -17.67 -5.88
N ALA A 114 1.40 -17.16 -4.96
CA ALA A 114 2.30 -16.05 -5.23
C ALA A 114 3.73 -16.54 -5.43
N LYS A 115 4.48 -15.86 -6.30
CA LYS A 115 5.93 -16.02 -6.40
C LYS A 115 6.63 -14.92 -5.58
N ARG A 116 7.75 -15.27 -4.98
CA ARG A 116 8.63 -14.29 -4.36
C ARG A 116 9.37 -13.51 -5.45
N ILE A 117 9.46 -12.20 -5.26
CA ILE A 117 10.23 -11.28 -6.10
C ILE A 117 11.12 -10.39 -5.22
N SER A 118 12.10 -9.72 -5.81
CA SER A 118 12.92 -8.73 -5.11
C SER A 118 12.15 -7.41 -4.91
N LEU A 119 12.68 -6.52 -4.06
CA LEU A 119 12.09 -5.17 -3.92
C LEU A 119 12.29 -4.35 -5.19
N GLU A 120 13.40 -4.51 -5.89
CA GLU A 120 13.65 -3.85 -7.16
C GLU A 120 12.61 -4.29 -8.20
N GLU A 121 12.32 -5.59 -8.28
CA GLU A 121 11.26 -6.12 -9.15
C GLU A 121 9.87 -5.62 -8.75
N PHE A 122 9.62 -5.46 -7.43
CA PHE A 122 8.36 -4.90 -6.93
C PHE A 122 8.17 -3.46 -7.40
N TRP A 123 9.16 -2.58 -7.20
CA TRP A 123 9.06 -1.18 -7.61
C TRP A 123 9.00 -1.01 -9.14
N ALA A 124 9.71 -1.87 -9.88
CA ALA A 124 9.72 -1.88 -11.35
C ALA A 124 8.58 -2.69 -11.98
N SER A 125 7.62 -3.18 -11.17
CA SER A 125 6.52 -3.99 -11.68
C SER A 125 5.64 -3.22 -12.66
N ASP A 126 5.07 -3.94 -13.62
CA ASP A 126 4.16 -3.38 -14.62
C ASP A 126 2.74 -3.27 -14.04
N VAL A 127 2.52 -2.17 -13.33
CA VAL A 127 1.26 -1.85 -12.66
C VAL A 127 0.83 -0.42 -12.98
N ASP A 128 -0.45 -0.15 -12.82
CA ASP A 128 -1.01 1.20 -13.03
C ASP A 128 -0.82 2.11 -11.81
N ILE A 129 -0.89 1.52 -10.62
CA ILE A 129 -0.89 2.24 -9.34
C ILE A 129 0.09 1.58 -8.36
N VAL A 130 0.94 2.40 -7.73
CA VAL A 130 1.80 2.00 -6.61
C VAL A 130 1.33 2.72 -5.35
N ILE A 131 1.18 1.98 -4.25
CA ILE A 131 0.72 2.52 -2.97
C ILE A 131 1.74 2.20 -1.88
N PRO A 132 2.65 3.13 -1.54
CA PRO A 132 3.55 3.00 -0.40
C PRO A 132 2.78 3.20 0.91
N ALA A 133 2.59 2.13 1.69
CA ALA A 133 1.81 2.13 2.94
C ALA A 133 2.63 1.62 4.15
N ALA A 134 3.96 1.65 4.07
CA ALA A 134 4.85 1.16 5.12
C ALA A 134 5.59 2.29 5.84
N LEU A 135 6.74 2.69 5.34
CA LEU A 135 7.66 3.59 6.03
C LEU A 135 7.92 4.87 5.23
N GLU A 136 8.37 5.89 5.96
CA GLU A 136 8.93 7.11 5.38
C GLU A 136 10.17 6.81 4.52
N ASN A 137 10.44 7.67 3.53
CA ASN A 137 11.61 7.61 2.65
C ASN A 137 11.81 6.27 1.93
N SER A 138 10.75 5.52 1.69
CA SER A 138 10.83 4.23 0.98
C SER A 138 10.97 4.39 -0.53
N ILE A 139 10.58 5.54 -1.08
CA ILE A 139 10.77 5.89 -2.49
C ILE A 139 11.90 6.91 -2.58
N THR A 140 13.10 6.41 -2.81
CA THR A 140 14.29 7.22 -3.11
C THR A 140 14.29 7.62 -4.59
N LYS A 141 15.26 8.45 -5.01
CA LYS A 141 15.45 8.82 -6.40
C LYS A 141 15.56 7.59 -7.31
N GLU A 142 16.40 6.63 -6.94
CA GLU A 142 16.65 5.41 -7.71
C GLU A 142 15.37 4.56 -7.83
N VAL A 143 14.60 4.48 -6.75
CA VAL A 143 13.30 3.79 -6.75
C VAL A 143 12.32 4.52 -7.67
N ALA A 144 12.22 5.85 -7.58
CA ALA A 144 11.36 6.64 -8.45
C ALA A 144 11.68 6.47 -9.93
N GLU A 145 12.96 6.41 -10.30
CA GLU A 145 13.42 6.16 -11.66
C GLU A 145 12.97 4.77 -12.18
N SER A 146 12.83 3.78 -11.30
CA SER A 146 12.43 2.42 -11.65
C SER A 146 10.91 2.24 -11.75
N ILE A 147 10.11 3.07 -11.08
CA ILE A 147 8.64 2.96 -11.06
C ILE A 147 8.07 3.24 -12.45
N LYS A 148 7.28 2.30 -12.97
CA LYS A 148 6.58 2.40 -14.27
C LYS A 148 5.14 2.85 -14.12
N ALA A 149 4.59 2.76 -12.93
CA ALA A 149 3.21 3.13 -12.64
C ALA A 149 2.92 4.60 -13.00
N LYS A 150 1.73 4.86 -13.48
CA LYS A 150 1.25 6.23 -13.80
C LYS A 150 0.77 6.98 -12.57
N LEU A 151 0.50 6.28 -11.49
CA LEU A 151 0.02 6.86 -10.23
C LEU A 151 0.78 6.28 -9.05
N VAL A 152 1.36 7.15 -8.25
CA VAL A 152 1.83 6.85 -6.89
C VAL A 152 0.85 7.49 -5.93
N CYS A 153 0.20 6.68 -5.09
CA CYS A 153 -0.77 7.14 -4.10
C CYS A 153 -0.24 6.88 -2.68
N GLU A 154 0.33 7.89 -2.06
CA GLU A 154 0.93 7.77 -0.74
C GLU A 154 -0.09 7.42 0.34
N ALA A 155 0.24 6.42 1.12
CA ALA A 155 -0.55 5.95 2.26
C ALA A 155 0.25 5.94 3.57
N ALA A 156 1.55 6.09 3.49
CA ALA A 156 2.46 6.34 4.62
C ALA A 156 2.73 7.85 4.77
N ASN A 157 3.33 8.24 5.89
CA ASN A 157 3.75 9.61 6.12
C ASN A 157 5.12 9.86 5.44
N GLY A 158 5.14 10.67 4.39
CA GLY A 158 6.36 11.04 3.67
C GLY A 158 7.15 9.85 3.11
N PRO A 159 6.52 8.93 2.34
CA PRO A 159 7.24 7.79 1.78
C PRO A 159 8.16 8.19 0.62
N THR A 160 7.88 9.30 -0.05
CA THR A 160 8.65 9.83 -1.19
C THR A 160 9.66 10.86 -0.71
N THR A 161 10.92 10.72 -1.12
CA THR A 161 11.95 11.72 -0.79
C THR A 161 11.85 12.94 -1.73
N PRO A 162 12.38 14.11 -1.33
CA PRO A 162 12.38 15.29 -2.19
C PRO A 162 13.05 15.06 -3.56
N GLU A 163 14.11 14.27 -3.60
CA GLU A 163 14.82 13.92 -4.84
C GLU A 163 13.97 13.00 -5.74
N ALA A 164 13.12 12.15 -5.14
CA ALA A 164 12.17 11.34 -5.88
C ALA A 164 11.01 12.17 -6.44
N ASP A 165 10.55 13.19 -5.71
CA ASP A 165 9.54 14.12 -6.19
C ASP A 165 10.02 14.87 -7.45
N GLU A 166 11.31 15.24 -7.51
CA GLU A 166 11.90 15.85 -8.71
C GLU A 166 11.79 14.91 -9.92
N VAL A 167 12.08 13.61 -9.74
CA VAL A 167 11.95 12.60 -10.81
C VAL A 167 10.50 12.47 -11.29
N PHE A 168 9.53 12.48 -10.37
CA PHE A 168 8.13 12.40 -10.74
C PHE A 168 7.61 13.68 -11.42
N ALA A 169 8.13 14.84 -11.04
CA ALA A 169 7.75 16.13 -11.65
C ALA A 169 8.23 16.28 -13.10
N GLU A 170 9.30 15.57 -13.51
CA GLU A 170 9.85 15.57 -14.85
C GLU A 170 9.16 14.60 -15.82
N ARG A 171 8.24 13.78 -15.33
CA ARG A 171 7.56 12.68 -16.07
C ARG A 171 6.09 12.94 -16.29
#